data_7170169cad7e9fc4dd67457e65b55f21
#
_entry.id   7170169cad7e9fc4dd67457e65b55f21
#
_cell.length_a   1.000
_cell.length_b   1.000
_cell.length_c   1.000
_cell.angle_alpha   90.00
_cell.angle_beta   90.00
_cell.angle_gamma   90.00
#
_symmetry.space_group_name_H-M   'P 1'
#
loop_
_entity.id
_entity.type
_entity.pdbx_description
1 polymer ?
#
loop_
_entity_poly.entity_id
_entity_poly.type
_entity_poly.pdbx_seq_one_letter_code
_entity_poly.pdbx_strand_id
1 'polypeptide(L)'
;PTPQKMDVCVAGLPSQQTNSDRFEAIRKIVKGATIGYANKVDEPGTAQRKALCWIADFDTSISEIEATNIPAIIQRYTMAVLYYSMVDEEIESERSLKGTDYLSSSHECEWSVVMCGLPKTVTALLLSDKDLRGSIPPEIANLASLCK
;
A
#
# COMPACT_ATOMS: atom_id res chain seq x y z
N PRO A 1 -23.81 -6.59 -14.60
CA PRO A 1 -23.39 -5.86 -13.75
C PRO A 1 -22.44 -6.37 -13.10
N THR A 2 -21.59 -5.93 -13.10
CA THR A 2 -21.00 -6.62 -12.40
C THR A 2 -20.44 -5.98 -11.34
N PRO A 3 -21.08 -6.08 -10.24
CA PRO A 3 -20.66 -5.52 -9.01
C PRO A 3 -19.27 -5.94 -8.68
N GLN A 4 -18.79 -6.98 -9.29
CA GLN A 4 -17.47 -7.40 -9.00
C GLN A 4 -16.43 -6.35 -9.27
N LYS A 5 -16.63 -5.55 -10.31
CA LYS A 5 -15.67 -4.54 -10.57
C LYS A 5 -15.61 -3.50 -9.52
N MET A 6 -16.72 -3.22 -8.92
CA MET A 6 -16.73 -2.28 -7.85
C MET A 6 -16.21 -2.87 -6.59
N ASP A 7 -16.37 -4.18 -6.44
CA ASP A 7 -15.85 -4.83 -5.26
C ASP A 7 -14.35 -5.02 -5.32
N VAL A 8 -13.80 -4.95 -6.49
CA VAL A 8 -12.37 -5.13 -6.63
C VAL A 8 -11.63 -4.07 -5.87
N CYS A 9 -12.08 -2.84 -6.00
CA CYS A 9 -11.50 -1.77 -5.23
C CYS A 9 -12.44 -1.42 -4.11
N VAL A 10 -11.92 -0.91 -3.09
CA VAL A 10 -12.61 -0.73 -1.83
C VAL A 10 -13.89 0.02 -1.96
N ALA A 11 -14.91 -0.48 -1.35
CA ALA A 11 -16.15 0.21 -1.26
C ALA A 11 -15.90 1.56 -0.59
N GLY A 12 -16.47 2.60 -1.15
CA GLY A 12 -16.26 3.93 -0.64
C GLY A 12 -15.24 4.72 -1.41
N LEU A 13 -14.36 4.06 -2.12
CA LEU A 13 -13.48 4.78 -3.02
C LEU A 13 -14.22 5.07 -4.32
N PRO A 14 -13.87 6.14 -4.99
CA PRO A 14 -14.52 6.45 -6.25
C PRO A 14 -14.39 5.28 -7.20
N SER A 15 -15.45 5.00 -7.89
CA SER A 15 -15.40 3.97 -8.87
C SER A 15 -14.51 4.42 -9.98
N GLN A 16 -13.38 3.85 -10.10
CA GLN A 16 -12.47 4.21 -11.14
C GLN A 16 -12.58 3.27 -12.28
N GLN A 17 -12.22 3.76 -13.41
CA GLN A 17 -12.09 2.92 -14.51
C GLN A 17 -10.87 2.16 -14.26
N THR A 18 -10.95 1.12 -13.56
CA THR A 18 -9.80 0.30 -13.26
C THR A 18 -9.14 -0.11 -14.55
N ASN A 19 -7.93 0.28 -14.73
CA ASN A 19 -7.15 -0.22 -15.82
C ASN A 19 -6.88 -1.68 -15.50
N SER A 20 -7.63 -2.57 -16.11
CA SER A 20 -7.56 -3.97 -15.75
C SER A 20 -6.19 -4.57 -16.00
N ASP A 21 -5.48 -4.10 -17.02
CA ASP A 21 -4.14 -4.61 -17.28
C ASP A 21 -3.17 -4.18 -16.19
N ARG A 22 -3.24 -2.94 -15.76
CA ARG A 22 -2.40 -2.44 -14.67
C ARG A 22 -2.73 -3.16 -13.37
N PHE A 23 -4.02 -3.30 -13.07
CA PHE A 23 -4.45 -3.97 -11.86
C PHE A 23 -3.92 -5.40 -11.81
N GLU A 24 -4.11 -6.15 -12.90
CA GLU A 24 -3.66 -7.55 -12.94
C GLU A 24 -2.15 -7.67 -12.89
N ALA A 25 -1.43 -6.76 -13.50
CA ALA A 25 0.03 -6.81 -13.48
C ALA A 25 0.54 -6.59 -12.04
N ILE A 26 -0.01 -5.59 -11.35
CA ILE A 26 0.40 -5.32 -9.97
C ILE A 26 -0.04 -6.46 -9.06
N ARG A 27 -1.25 -6.99 -9.28
CA ARG A 27 -1.75 -8.10 -8.48
C ARG A 27 -0.81 -9.30 -8.55
N LYS A 28 -0.33 -9.64 -9.74
CA LYS A 28 0.63 -10.74 -9.90
C LYS A 28 1.91 -10.48 -9.12
N ILE A 29 2.41 -9.27 -9.21
CA ILE A 29 3.65 -8.92 -8.54
C ILE A 29 3.51 -9.06 -7.03
N VAL A 30 2.45 -8.49 -6.46
CA VAL A 30 2.31 -8.48 -5.01
C VAL A 30 1.96 -9.87 -4.47
N LYS A 31 1.23 -10.67 -5.24
CA LYS A 31 0.95 -12.05 -4.82
C LYS A 31 2.23 -12.87 -4.79
N GLY A 32 3.13 -12.62 -5.71
CA GLY A 32 4.41 -13.31 -5.73
C GLY A 32 5.32 -12.91 -4.57
N ALA A 33 5.12 -11.72 -4.04
CA ALA A 33 5.97 -11.22 -2.96
C ALA A 33 5.50 -11.63 -1.56
N THR A 34 4.27 -12.12 -1.43
CA THR A 34 3.67 -12.37 -0.12
C THR A 34 3.37 -13.84 0.05
N ILE A 35 4.39 -14.60 0.34
CA ILE A 35 4.24 -16.04 0.50
C ILE A 35 3.37 -16.34 1.73
N GLY A 36 2.37 -17.16 1.54
CA GLY A 36 1.50 -17.56 2.64
C GLY A 36 0.30 -16.67 2.86
N TYR A 37 0.34 -15.46 2.30
CA TYR A 37 -0.76 -14.51 2.48
C TYR A 37 -1.26 -13.98 1.15
N ALA A 38 -0.89 -14.63 0.07
CA ALA A 38 -1.20 -14.13 -1.28
C ALA A 38 -2.70 -14.02 -1.52
N ASN A 39 -3.49 -14.86 -0.89
CA ASN A 39 -4.93 -14.83 -1.10
C ASN A 39 -5.62 -13.63 -0.46
N LYS A 40 -4.98 -12.97 0.50
CA LYS A 40 -5.58 -11.79 1.11
C LYS A 40 -5.78 -10.67 0.11
N VAL A 41 -4.95 -10.61 -0.89
CA VAL A 41 -5.06 -9.59 -1.93
C VAL A 41 -6.41 -9.69 -2.65
N ASP A 42 -6.98 -10.88 -2.71
CA ASP A 42 -8.23 -11.12 -3.39
C ASP A 42 -9.45 -11.02 -2.49
N GLU A 43 -9.26 -10.90 -1.18
CA GLU A 43 -10.38 -10.83 -0.25
C GLU A 43 -10.83 -9.39 -0.07
N PRO A 44 -12.12 -9.10 -0.31
CA PRO A 44 -12.63 -7.75 -0.10
C PRO A 44 -12.45 -7.30 1.34
N GLY A 45 -12.15 -6.03 1.52
CA GLY A 45 -12.06 -5.44 2.86
C GLY A 45 -10.73 -5.64 3.57
N THR A 46 -9.83 -6.45 3.02
CA THR A 46 -8.53 -6.63 3.65
C THR A 46 -7.61 -5.44 3.35
N ALA A 47 -6.63 -5.24 4.21
CA ALA A 47 -5.62 -4.22 3.99
C ALA A 47 -4.88 -4.47 2.68
N GLN A 48 -4.63 -5.73 2.37
CA GLN A 48 -3.94 -6.11 1.15
C GLN A 48 -4.75 -5.72 -0.09
N ARG A 49 -6.06 -5.95 -0.05
CA ARG A 49 -6.92 -5.56 -1.17
C ARG A 49 -6.98 -4.06 -1.33
N LYS A 50 -7.12 -3.35 -0.23
CA LYS A 50 -7.16 -1.89 -0.25
C LYS A 50 -5.86 -1.32 -0.82
N ALA A 51 -4.73 -1.88 -0.41
CA ALA A 51 -3.43 -1.43 -0.92
C ALA A 51 -3.29 -1.67 -2.41
N LEU A 52 -3.74 -2.82 -2.88
CA LEU A 52 -3.70 -3.12 -4.30
C LEU A 52 -4.54 -2.12 -5.10
N CYS A 53 -5.76 -1.84 -4.62
CA CYS A 53 -6.62 -0.89 -5.30
C CYS A 53 -6.01 0.52 -5.30
N TRP A 54 -5.41 0.91 -4.20
CA TRP A 54 -4.78 2.23 -4.14
C TRP A 54 -3.67 2.35 -5.18
N ILE A 55 -2.80 1.36 -5.24
CA ILE A 55 -1.67 1.42 -6.17
C ILE A 55 -2.15 1.37 -7.61
N ALA A 56 -3.17 0.57 -7.88
CA ALA A 56 -3.64 0.39 -9.24
C ALA A 56 -4.44 1.59 -9.76
N ASP A 57 -5.28 2.16 -8.90
CA ASP A 57 -6.26 3.16 -9.33
C ASP A 57 -5.89 4.60 -9.00
N PHE A 58 -5.19 4.81 -7.90
CA PHE A 58 -5.00 6.17 -7.40
C PHE A 58 -3.54 6.63 -7.41
N ASP A 59 -2.60 5.71 -7.31
CA ASP A 59 -1.19 6.07 -7.22
C ASP A 59 -0.65 6.42 -8.61
N THR A 60 -0.11 7.61 -8.73
CA THR A 60 0.46 8.07 -10.00
C THR A 60 1.99 8.05 -9.98
N SER A 61 2.59 7.64 -8.87
CA SER A 61 4.05 7.66 -8.76
C SER A 61 4.72 6.59 -9.62
N ILE A 62 4.02 5.51 -9.91
CA ILE A 62 4.54 4.44 -10.76
C ILE A 62 3.69 4.40 -12.01
N SER A 63 4.23 4.91 -13.10
CA SER A 63 3.46 5.02 -14.34
C SER A 63 3.53 3.75 -15.18
N GLU A 64 4.64 3.04 -15.10
CA GLU A 64 4.83 1.85 -15.91
C GLU A 64 5.24 0.67 -15.05
N ILE A 65 4.82 -0.51 -15.46
CA ILE A 65 5.13 -1.72 -14.72
C ILE A 65 6.13 -2.52 -15.54
N GLU A 66 7.35 -2.50 -15.09
CA GLU A 66 8.45 -3.19 -15.74
C GLU A 66 9.20 -4.03 -14.73
N ALA A 67 9.93 -5.00 -15.23
CA ALA A 67 10.72 -5.87 -14.35
C ALA A 67 11.70 -5.07 -13.49
N THR A 68 12.21 -3.96 -14.03
CA THR A 68 13.21 -3.16 -13.30
C THR A 68 12.62 -2.42 -12.12
N ASN A 69 11.31 -2.18 -12.11
CA ASN A 69 10.72 -1.47 -10.99
C ASN A 69 9.84 -2.35 -10.09
N ILE A 70 9.93 -3.67 -10.23
CA ILE A 70 9.22 -4.58 -9.36
C ILE A 70 9.56 -4.34 -7.88
N PRO A 71 10.84 -4.20 -7.48
CA PRO A 71 11.12 -3.92 -6.07
C PRO A 71 10.49 -2.63 -5.58
N ALA A 72 10.43 -1.61 -6.42
CA ALA A 72 9.81 -0.35 -6.05
C ALA A 72 8.30 -0.52 -5.87
N ILE A 73 7.68 -1.31 -6.72
CA ILE A 73 6.25 -1.60 -6.61
C ILE A 73 5.96 -2.34 -5.30
N ILE A 74 6.76 -3.33 -4.98
CA ILE A 74 6.59 -4.11 -3.76
C ILE A 74 6.76 -3.22 -2.52
N GLN A 75 7.75 -2.35 -2.52
CA GLN A 75 7.95 -1.44 -1.41
C GLN A 75 6.75 -0.51 -1.24
N ARG A 76 6.30 0.07 -2.34
CA ARG A 76 5.16 0.99 -2.32
C ARG A 76 3.88 0.29 -1.85
N TYR A 77 3.65 -0.91 -2.36
CA TYR A 77 2.51 -1.73 -1.92
C TYR A 77 2.59 -2.00 -0.42
N THR A 78 3.77 -2.37 0.07
CA THR A 78 3.95 -2.69 1.49
C THR A 78 3.64 -1.48 2.36
N MET A 79 4.06 -0.30 1.93
CA MET A 79 3.76 0.93 2.67
C MET A 79 2.25 1.17 2.73
N ALA A 80 1.54 0.86 1.66
CA ALA A 80 0.09 1.00 1.64
C ALA A 80 -0.59 -0.05 2.53
N VAL A 81 -0.08 -1.27 2.55
CA VAL A 81 -0.62 -2.31 3.44
C VAL A 81 -0.47 -1.88 4.91
N LEU A 82 0.68 -1.30 5.24
CA LEU A 82 0.89 -0.79 6.60
C LEU A 82 -0.18 0.23 6.97
N TYR A 83 -0.45 1.16 6.07
CA TYR A 83 -1.47 2.17 6.33
C TYR A 83 -2.83 1.51 6.61
N TYR A 84 -3.28 0.67 5.70
CA TYR A 84 -4.61 0.07 5.81
C TYR A 84 -4.73 -0.94 6.94
N SER A 85 -3.60 -1.46 7.41
CA SER A 85 -3.60 -2.39 8.55
C SER A 85 -3.65 -1.68 9.89
N MET A 86 -3.09 -0.47 9.98
CA MET A 86 -2.81 0.15 11.26
C MET A 86 -3.53 1.48 11.46
N VAL A 87 -4.04 2.09 10.43
CA VAL A 87 -4.77 3.35 10.57
C VAL A 87 -6.26 3.05 10.64
N ASP A 88 -6.90 3.54 11.69
CA ASP A 88 -8.34 3.42 11.84
C ASP A 88 -8.98 4.64 11.20
N GLU A 89 -9.58 4.44 10.06
CA GLU A 89 -10.14 5.55 9.29
C GLU A 89 -11.38 6.16 9.90
N GLU A 90 -11.99 5.47 10.86
CA GLU A 90 -13.16 6.00 11.54
C GLU A 90 -12.78 6.92 12.69
N ILE A 91 -11.54 6.88 13.14
CA ILE A 91 -11.11 7.73 14.25
C ILE A 91 -10.52 9.01 13.71
N GLU A 92 -11.10 10.13 14.16
CA GLU A 92 -10.55 11.43 13.86
C GLU A 92 -9.47 11.76 14.87
N SER A 93 -8.26 11.96 14.42
CA SER A 93 -7.15 12.29 15.29
C SER A 93 -6.16 13.14 14.52
N GLU A 94 -5.71 14.20 15.16
CA GLU A 94 -4.69 15.06 14.57
C GLU A 94 -3.35 14.35 14.44
N ARG A 95 -3.17 13.27 15.18
CA ARG A 95 -1.92 12.52 15.14
C ARG A 95 -1.95 11.38 14.13
N SER A 96 -3.11 11.14 13.53
CA SER A 96 -3.26 10.04 12.59
C SER A 96 -2.46 10.27 11.32
N LEU A 97 -2.01 9.20 10.70
CA LEU A 97 -1.39 9.27 9.38
C LEU A 97 -2.34 9.80 8.31
N LYS A 98 -3.64 9.75 8.57
CA LYS A 98 -4.64 10.26 7.61
C LYS A 98 -4.38 11.70 7.20
N GLY A 99 -3.90 12.51 8.12
CA GLY A 99 -3.69 13.93 7.84
C GLY A 99 -2.30 14.26 7.34
N THR A 100 -1.47 13.27 7.13
CA THR A 100 -0.10 13.51 6.69
C THR A 100 0.02 13.25 5.18
N ASP A 101 1.25 13.34 4.68
CA ASP A 101 1.53 13.06 3.27
C ASP A 101 1.66 11.56 2.98
N TYR A 102 1.37 10.71 3.94
CA TYR A 102 1.39 9.26 3.73
C TYR A 102 0.33 8.89 2.68
N LEU A 103 0.69 8.05 1.75
CA LEU A 103 -0.11 7.67 0.57
C LEU A 103 -0.32 8.83 -0.41
N SER A 104 0.52 9.84 -0.36
CA SER A 104 0.49 10.88 -1.39
C SER A 104 1.16 10.38 -2.67
N SER A 105 1.08 11.19 -3.72
CA SER A 105 1.69 10.82 -4.99
C SER A 105 3.20 10.95 -5.02
N SER A 106 3.80 11.61 -4.02
CA SER A 106 5.26 11.67 -3.96
C SER A 106 5.84 10.32 -3.61
N HIS A 107 7.12 10.13 -3.87
CA HIS A 107 7.79 8.88 -3.54
C HIS A 107 7.71 8.65 -2.02
N GLU A 108 7.57 7.41 -1.61
CA GLU A 108 7.40 7.11 -0.18
C GLU A 108 8.57 7.58 0.65
N CYS A 109 9.76 7.67 0.07
CA CYS A 109 10.92 8.18 0.78
C CYS A 109 10.81 9.67 1.12
N GLU A 110 9.86 10.36 0.49
CA GLU A 110 9.63 11.78 0.78
C GLU A 110 8.53 11.99 1.81
N TRP A 111 7.83 10.94 2.20
CA TRP A 111 6.80 11.06 3.21
C TRP A 111 7.41 11.37 4.57
N SER A 112 6.73 12.21 5.34
CA SER A 112 7.31 12.79 6.56
C SER A 112 7.71 11.76 7.62
N VAL A 113 7.06 10.60 7.64
CA VAL A 113 7.35 9.58 8.66
C VAL A 113 8.31 8.51 8.16
N VAL A 114 8.84 8.65 6.96
CA VAL A 114 9.65 7.61 6.33
C VAL A 114 11.09 8.09 6.21
N MET A 115 12.01 7.22 6.53
CA MET A 115 13.43 7.47 6.28
C MET A 115 13.95 6.39 5.34
N CYS A 116 14.76 6.81 4.39
CA CYS A 116 15.29 5.90 3.38
C CYS A 116 16.81 5.96 3.32
N GLY A 117 17.39 4.85 2.90
CA GLY A 117 18.78 4.79 2.51
C GLY A 117 18.89 4.71 0.99
N LEU A 118 20.10 4.48 0.51
CA LEU A 118 20.32 4.32 -0.92
C LEU A 118 20.05 2.89 -1.33
N PRO A 119 19.43 2.69 -2.49
CA PRO A 119 18.95 3.65 -3.49
C PRO A 119 17.45 3.91 -3.37
N LYS A 120 17.00 4.54 -2.36
CA LYS A 120 15.58 4.83 -2.09
C LYS A 120 14.85 3.63 -1.50
N THR A 121 15.50 2.99 -0.54
CA THR A 121 14.88 1.88 0.18
C THR A 121 14.54 2.33 1.60
N VAL A 122 13.36 1.96 2.06
CA VAL A 122 12.88 2.36 3.38
C VAL A 122 13.75 1.69 4.45
N THR A 123 14.32 2.51 5.32
CA THR A 123 15.17 2.02 6.41
C THR A 123 14.56 2.24 7.78
N ALA A 124 13.65 3.18 7.92
CA ALA A 124 13.00 3.43 9.21
C ALA A 124 11.65 4.09 9.02
N LEU A 125 10.78 3.85 9.98
CA LEU A 125 9.45 4.44 10.02
C LEU A 125 9.27 5.12 11.37
N LEU A 126 8.88 6.39 11.35
CA LEU A 126 8.72 7.20 12.54
C LEU A 126 7.25 7.27 12.92
N LEU A 127 6.76 6.21 13.54
CA LEU A 127 5.33 6.03 13.78
C LEU A 127 4.91 6.28 15.23
N SER A 128 5.79 6.85 16.03
CA SER A 128 5.45 7.17 17.42
C SER A 128 4.33 8.18 17.50
N ASP A 129 3.41 7.95 18.40
CA ASP A 129 2.29 8.87 18.67
C ASP A 129 1.41 9.14 17.44
N LYS A 130 1.24 8.14 16.58
CA LYS A 130 0.40 8.28 15.40
C LYS A 130 -0.98 7.64 15.56
N ASP A 131 -1.34 7.27 16.77
CA ASP A 131 -2.64 6.66 17.08
C ASP A 131 -2.93 5.44 16.21
N LEU A 132 -1.91 4.62 16.01
CA LEU A 132 -2.04 3.42 15.21
C LEU A 132 -2.75 2.33 16.01
N ARG A 133 -3.53 1.53 15.31
CA ARG A 133 -4.26 0.42 15.88
C ARG A 133 -4.09 -0.79 14.99
N GLY A 134 -4.53 -1.93 15.47
CA GLY A 134 -4.40 -3.16 14.70
C GLY A 134 -3.02 -3.77 14.87
N SER A 135 -2.63 -4.60 13.93
CA SER A 135 -1.37 -5.33 14.03
C SER A 135 -0.49 -5.04 12.83
N ILE A 136 0.80 -5.26 13.02
CA ILE A 136 1.77 -5.10 11.95
C ILE A 136 1.57 -6.24 10.96
N PRO A 137 1.34 -5.93 9.68
CA PRO A 137 1.12 -6.98 8.70
C PRO A 137 2.40 -7.71 8.35
N PRO A 138 2.30 -8.99 7.94
CA PRO A 138 3.50 -9.76 7.59
C PRO A 138 4.24 -9.18 6.38
N GLU A 139 3.57 -8.41 5.56
CA GLU A 139 4.22 -7.78 4.42
C GLU A 139 5.39 -6.89 4.80
N ILE A 140 5.48 -6.48 6.06
CA ILE A 140 6.60 -5.67 6.50
C ILE A 140 7.94 -6.35 6.22
N ALA A 141 7.95 -7.67 6.11
CA ALA A 141 9.17 -8.40 5.78
C ALA A 141 9.71 -8.04 4.39
N ASN A 142 8.87 -7.46 3.54
CA ASN A 142 9.33 -7.00 2.23
C ASN A 142 10.23 -5.79 2.31
N LEU A 143 10.24 -5.10 3.46
CA LEU A 143 11.12 -3.95 3.66
C LEU A 143 12.45 -4.46 4.21
N ALA A 144 13.25 -5.05 3.32
CA ALA A 144 14.45 -5.77 3.74
C ALA A 144 15.50 -4.87 4.39
N SER A 145 15.48 -3.59 4.09
CA SER A 145 16.43 -2.65 4.65
C SER A 145 15.94 -1.98 5.94
N LEU A 146 14.76 -2.35 6.41
CA LEU A 146 14.20 -1.72 7.60
C LEU A 146 15.02 -2.08 8.82
N CYS A 147 15.47 -1.06 9.54
CA CYS A 147 16.23 -1.25 10.78
C CYS A 147 15.25 -1.34 11.95
N LYS A 148 15.57 -2.21 12.87
CA LYS A 148 14.72 -2.39 14.04
C LYS A 148 15.11 -1.45 15.17
#